data_c724e9e5f28621aa175d1bcebfdfa67f
#
_entry.id   c724e9e5f28621aa175d1bcebfdfa67f
#
_cell.length_a   1.000
_cell.length_b   1.000
_cell.length_c   1.000
_cell.angle_alpha   90.00
_cell.angle_beta   90.00
_cell.angle_gamma   90.00
#
_symmetry.space_group_name_H-M   'P 1'
#
loop_
_entity.id
_entity.type
_entity.pdbx_description
1 polymer ?
#
loop_
_entity_poly.entity_id
_entity_poly.type
_entity_poly.pdbx_seq_one_letter_code
_entity_poly.pdbx_strand_id
1 'polypeptide(L)'
;MKYSLACCVVAAMILTAGTALAAQMPGHAGRSYVGDAVSGSSHADVEKHNACPHCGMDREKFAHSRVLVSYSDGSSVGLCSIHCLVTELKGNKGKPVKRVEVADVNSKKLVDAEKATWVIGGSRKGVMTRVAKWAFAKKDDAAAFVLKNGGTLATYKEALASAEKD
;
A
#
# COMPACT_ATOMS: atom_id res chain seq x y z
N MET A 1 -32.37 -82.03 18.36
CA MET A 1 -33.06 -82.39 17.09
C MET A 1 -33.08 -81.19 16.14
N LYS A 2 -32.61 -81.44 14.92
CA LYS A 2 -32.86 -80.76 13.66
C LYS A 2 -32.04 -79.48 13.43
N TYR A 3 -31.04 -79.63 12.73
CA TYR A 3 -30.52 -79.23 11.39
C TYR A 3 -31.29 -78.13 10.67
N SER A 4 -30.57 -77.07 10.14
CA SER A 4 -30.57 -76.84 8.71
C SER A 4 -29.70 -75.67 8.34
N LEU A 5 -28.70 -75.97 7.55
CA LEU A 5 -28.26 -75.40 6.26
C LEU A 5 -28.08 -73.87 6.14
N ALA A 6 -26.89 -73.58 6.06
CA ALA A 6 -26.11 -72.97 4.96
C ALA A 6 -26.86 -72.06 3.95
N CYS A 7 -26.48 -70.80 3.88
CA CYS A 7 -26.43 -70.16 2.59
C CYS A 7 -25.29 -69.09 2.60
N CYS A 8 -24.24 -69.46 1.90
CA CYS A 8 -23.14 -68.50 1.55
C CYS A 8 -23.67 -67.46 0.59
N VAL A 9 -23.67 -66.24 1.02
CA VAL A 9 -23.74 -65.11 0.05
C VAL A 9 -22.45 -64.35 0.14
N VAL A 10 -21.63 -64.55 -0.90
CA VAL A 10 -20.42 -63.77 -1.17
C VAL A 10 -20.87 -62.40 -1.64
N ALA A 11 -20.83 -61.46 -0.75
CA ALA A 11 -21.00 -60.03 -1.15
C ALA A 11 -19.64 -59.46 -1.57
N ALA A 12 -19.48 -59.31 -2.86
CA ALA A 12 -18.34 -58.61 -3.45
C ALA A 12 -18.33 -57.15 -2.97
N MET A 13 -17.34 -56.77 -2.15
CA MET A 13 -17.08 -55.40 -1.81
C MET A 13 -16.43 -54.72 -3.03
N ILE A 14 -17.21 -53.91 -3.72
CA ILE A 14 -16.71 -52.98 -4.72
C ILE A 14 -16.09 -51.80 -3.95
N LEU A 15 -14.77 -51.80 -3.86
CA LEU A 15 -14.02 -50.58 -3.43
C LEU A 15 -14.17 -49.54 -4.54
N THR A 16 -15.10 -48.63 -4.36
CA THR A 16 -15.09 -47.38 -5.12
C THR A 16 -14.03 -46.49 -4.51
N ALA A 17 -12.88 -46.37 -5.16
CA ALA A 17 -11.88 -45.34 -4.87
C ALA A 17 -12.50 -43.99 -5.19
N GLY A 18 -13.03 -43.35 -4.15
CA GLY A 18 -13.44 -41.94 -4.25
C GLY A 18 -12.20 -41.07 -4.42
N THR A 19 -11.94 -40.67 -5.64
CA THR A 19 -10.98 -39.58 -5.90
C THR A 19 -11.55 -38.29 -5.29
N ALA A 20 -11.05 -37.94 -4.12
CA ALA A 20 -11.28 -36.61 -3.54
C ALA A 20 -10.66 -35.59 -4.50
N LEU A 21 -11.50 -34.94 -5.29
CA LEU A 21 -11.13 -33.75 -6.03
C LEU A 21 -10.89 -32.66 -5.00
N ALA A 22 -9.65 -32.50 -4.57
CA ALA A 22 -9.26 -31.33 -3.81
C ALA A 22 -9.49 -30.10 -4.73
N ALA A 23 -10.56 -29.36 -4.44
CA ALA A 23 -10.77 -28.06 -5.04
C ALA A 23 -9.58 -27.17 -4.62
N GLN A 24 -8.59 -27.08 -5.50
CA GLN A 24 -7.55 -26.06 -5.39
C GLN A 24 -8.24 -24.71 -5.54
N MET A 25 -8.38 -24.02 -4.40
CA MET A 25 -8.69 -22.59 -4.44
C MET A 25 -7.59 -21.93 -5.26
N PRO A 26 -7.93 -21.10 -6.25
CA PRO A 26 -6.91 -20.32 -6.95
C PRO A 26 -6.21 -19.46 -5.92
N GLY A 27 -4.96 -19.83 -5.59
CA GLY A 27 -4.07 -18.96 -4.83
C GLY A 27 -4.12 -17.59 -5.50
N HIS A 28 -4.27 -16.55 -4.72
CA HIS A 28 -4.03 -15.19 -5.17
C HIS A 28 -2.56 -15.14 -5.60
N ALA A 29 -2.31 -15.56 -6.83
CA ALA A 29 -1.07 -15.25 -7.51
C ALA A 29 -0.97 -13.74 -7.46
N GLY A 30 0.00 -13.24 -6.71
CA GLY A 30 0.32 -11.84 -6.68
C GLY A 30 0.38 -11.37 -8.12
N ARG A 31 -0.57 -10.52 -8.49
CA ARG A 31 -0.59 -9.88 -9.80
C ARG A 31 0.66 -9.02 -9.84
N SER A 32 1.76 -9.58 -10.31
CA SER A 32 2.87 -8.78 -10.81
C SER A 32 2.27 -7.95 -11.94
N TYR A 33 1.97 -6.71 -11.63
CA TYR A 33 1.67 -5.70 -12.64
C TYR A 33 2.99 -5.52 -13.40
N VAL A 34 3.15 -6.27 -14.50
CA VAL A 34 4.10 -5.94 -15.54
C VAL A 34 3.49 -4.73 -16.23
N GLY A 35 3.70 -3.56 -15.65
CA GLY A 35 3.43 -2.31 -16.32
C GLY A 35 4.33 -2.25 -17.54
N ASP A 36 3.73 -2.04 -18.70
CA ASP A 36 4.44 -1.70 -19.91
C ASP A 36 5.55 -0.71 -19.56
N ALA A 37 6.75 -0.95 -20.07
CA ALA A 37 7.95 -0.14 -19.85
C ALA A 37 7.62 1.31 -20.18
N VAL A 38 7.19 2.08 -19.19
CA VAL A 38 7.02 3.52 -19.29
C VAL A 38 8.42 4.09 -19.37
N SER A 39 8.72 4.61 -20.54
CA SER A 39 9.90 5.42 -20.87
C SER A 39 10.28 6.31 -19.67
N GLY A 40 11.41 6.02 -19.05
CA GLY A 40 12.14 6.79 -18.05
C GLY A 40 11.29 7.62 -17.08
N SER A 41 11.14 7.14 -15.85
CA SER A 41 10.57 7.96 -14.77
C SER A 41 11.41 9.23 -14.58
N SER A 42 10.74 10.37 -14.41
CA SER A 42 11.41 11.63 -14.06
C SER A 42 11.96 11.63 -12.62
N HIS A 43 11.75 10.55 -11.86
CA HIS A 43 12.07 10.42 -10.44
C HIS A 43 12.81 9.11 -10.14
N ALA A 44 14.08 9.19 -9.75
CA ALA A 44 14.94 8.03 -9.46
C ALA A 44 14.36 7.08 -8.39
N ASP A 45 13.60 7.60 -7.43
CA ASP A 45 12.90 6.79 -6.43
C ASP A 45 11.73 5.97 -7.03
N VAL A 46 11.14 6.44 -8.11
CA VAL A 46 10.07 5.72 -8.83
C VAL A 46 10.66 4.66 -9.75
N GLU A 47 11.82 4.89 -10.36
CA GLU A 47 12.52 3.85 -11.11
C GLU A 47 12.83 2.63 -10.24
N LYS A 48 13.23 2.87 -8.98
CA LYS A 48 13.48 1.81 -8.00
C LYS A 48 12.21 1.19 -7.43
N HIS A 49 11.16 1.98 -7.26
CA HIS A 49 9.90 1.60 -6.63
C HIS A 49 8.72 2.13 -7.45
N ASN A 50 8.41 1.51 -8.57
CA ASN A 50 7.39 1.98 -9.52
C ASN A 50 5.95 1.87 -8.97
N ALA A 51 5.67 0.87 -8.14
CA ALA A 51 4.37 0.62 -7.56
C ALA A 51 4.40 0.61 -6.03
N CYS A 52 3.32 1.02 -5.40
CA CYS A 52 3.15 0.95 -3.96
C CYS A 52 2.92 -0.51 -3.53
N PRO A 53 3.73 -1.09 -2.61
CA PRO A 53 3.61 -2.50 -2.21
C PRO A 53 2.32 -2.80 -1.42
N HIS A 54 1.68 -1.79 -0.81
CA HIS A 54 0.45 -1.98 -0.04
C HIS A 54 -0.82 -1.94 -0.87
N CYS A 55 -0.86 -1.16 -1.95
CA CYS A 55 -2.10 -0.96 -2.70
C CYS A 55 -1.95 -1.10 -4.23
N GLY A 56 -0.73 -1.33 -4.73
CA GLY A 56 -0.44 -1.50 -6.16
C GLY A 56 -0.50 -0.22 -6.99
N MET A 57 -0.73 0.96 -6.39
CA MET A 57 -0.80 2.21 -7.14
C MET A 57 0.54 2.56 -7.79
N ASP A 58 0.46 2.97 -9.05
CA ASP A 58 1.58 3.51 -9.83
C ASP A 58 2.08 4.82 -9.20
N ARG A 59 3.34 4.85 -8.80
CA ARG A 59 3.93 5.99 -8.10
C ARG A 59 4.32 7.14 -9.01
N GLU A 60 4.51 6.90 -10.33
CA GLU A 60 4.69 7.97 -11.30
C GLU A 60 3.38 8.74 -11.50
N LYS A 61 2.27 8.02 -11.72
CA LYS A 61 0.94 8.61 -11.85
C LYS A 61 0.54 9.43 -10.61
N PHE A 62 0.93 8.98 -9.43
CA PHE A 62 0.68 9.65 -8.16
C PHE A 62 1.93 10.34 -7.58
N ALA A 63 2.81 10.82 -8.45
CA ALA A 63 4.08 11.42 -8.06
C ALA A 63 3.95 12.58 -7.05
N HIS A 64 2.82 13.29 -7.06
CA HIS A 64 2.55 14.44 -6.19
C HIS A 64 2.20 14.09 -4.72
N SER A 65 2.01 12.82 -4.40
CA SER A 65 1.67 12.35 -3.04
C SER A 65 2.58 11.23 -2.56
N ARG A 66 3.54 10.80 -3.39
CA ARG A 66 4.40 9.67 -3.09
C ARG A 66 5.28 9.92 -1.88
N VAL A 67 5.62 8.83 -1.23
CA VAL A 67 6.48 8.80 -0.05
C VAL A 67 7.61 7.81 -0.28
N LEU A 68 8.79 8.11 0.26
CA LEU A 68 9.93 7.21 0.32
C LEU A 68 10.35 7.04 1.78
N VAL A 69 10.35 5.81 2.27
CA VAL A 69 10.88 5.46 3.58
C VAL A 69 12.24 4.82 3.40
N SER A 70 13.24 5.35 4.07
CA SER A 70 14.57 4.76 4.17
C SER A 70 14.78 4.22 5.58
N TYR A 71 15.26 2.98 5.68
CA TYR A 71 15.54 2.32 6.94
C TYR A 71 17.03 2.34 7.28
N SER A 72 17.37 2.14 8.55
CA SER A 72 18.75 2.15 9.02
C SER A 72 19.60 1.00 8.49
N ASP A 73 18.97 -0.08 8.03
CA ASP A 73 19.63 -1.22 7.38
C ASP A 73 19.98 -0.97 5.89
N GLY A 74 19.74 0.24 5.39
CA GLY A 74 19.99 0.62 4.00
C GLY A 74 18.86 0.26 3.03
N SER A 75 17.83 -0.46 3.46
CA SER A 75 16.65 -0.73 2.61
C SER A 75 15.74 0.49 2.49
N SER A 76 14.90 0.49 1.46
CA SER A 76 13.91 1.55 1.26
C SER A 76 12.61 0.99 0.70
N VAL A 77 11.50 1.70 0.95
CA VAL A 77 10.16 1.38 0.47
C VAL A 77 9.53 2.62 -0.12
N GLY A 78 9.02 2.50 -1.35
CA GLY A 78 8.30 3.56 -2.03
C GLY A 78 6.78 3.37 -1.90
N LEU A 79 6.07 4.40 -1.45
CA LEU A 79 4.65 4.39 -1.17
C LEU A 79 3.93 5.46 -1.98
N CYS A 80 2.64 5.29 -2.26
CA CYS A 80 1.86 6.25 -3.05
C CYS A 80 1.34 7.44 -2.22
N SER A 81 1.22 7.31 -0.92
CA SER A 81 0.65 8.33 -0.05
C SER A 81 1.00 8.14 1.43
N ILE A 82 0.70 9.14 2.25
CA ILE A 82 0.85 9.09 3.71
C ILE A 82 -0.06 8.02 4.36
N HIS A 83 -1.19 7.65 3.74
CA HIS A 83 -2.02 6.54 4.21
C HIS A 83 -1.25 5.21 4.16
N CYS A 84 -0.60 4.92 3.04
CA CYS A 84 0.24 3.72 2.92
C CYS A 84 1.50 3.80 3.80
N LEU A 85 2.00 5.01 4.11
CA LEU A 85 3.06 5.19 5.11
C LEU A 85 2.62 4.71 6.49
N VAL A 86 1.41 5.05 6.94
CA VAL A 86 0.87 4.55 8.21
C VAL A 86 0.81 3.03 8.23
N THR A 87 0.37 2.41 7.13
CA THR A 87 0.32 0.95 7.00
C THR A 87 1.73 0.34 7.09
N GLU A 88 2.70 0.93 6.40
CA GLU A 88 4.10 0.51 6.42
C GLU A 88 4.69 0.57 7.83
N LEU A 89 4.54 1.72 8.51
CA LEU A 89 5.08 1.92 9.86
C LEU A 89 4.42 0.99 10.89
N LYS A 90 3.11 0.71 10.76
CA LYS A 90 2.40 -0.25 11.63
C LYS A 90 2.86 -1.69 11.42
N GLY A 91 3.14 -2.07 10.19
CA GLY A 91 3.63 -3.41 9.84
C GLY A 91 5.08 -3.66 10.23
N ASN A 92 5.89 -2.61 10.34
CA ASN A 92 7.35 -2.69 10.56
C ASN A 92 7.81 -1.98 11.84
N LYS A 93 7.05 -2.09 12.94
CA LYS A 93 7.33 -1.40 14.22
C LYS A 93 8.73 -1.64 14.80
N GLY A 94 9.34 -2.79 14.50
CA GLY A 94 10.69 -3.13 14.96
C GLY A 94 11.81 -2.67 14.04
N LYS A 95 11.50 -2.09 12.88
CA LYS A 95 12.49 -1.68 11.90
C LYS A 95 12.82 -0.19 12.04
N PRO A 96 14.06 0.19 12.42
CA PRO A 96 14.41 1.58 12.64
C PRO A 96 14.32 2.39 11.35
N VAL A 97 13.44 3.39 11.34
CA VAL A 97 13.31 4.35 10.24
C VAL A 97 14.44 5.36 10.33
N LYS A 98 15.21 5.50 9.25
CA LYS A 98 16.28 6.49 9.15
C LYS A 98 15.73 7.83 8.65
N ARG A 99 14.81 7.80 7.67
CA ARG A 99 14.26 9.00 7.03
C ARG A 99 12.93 8.70 6.36
N VAL A 100 12.03 9.67 6.40
CA VAL A 100 10.81 9.71 5.60
C VAL A 100 10.87 10.94 4.70
N GLU A 101 10.72 10.74 3.41
CA GLU A 101 10.66 11.79 2.40
C GLU A 101 9.30 11.76 1.72
N VAL A 102 8.76 12.94 1.42
CA VAL A 102 7.45 13.10 0.81
C VAL A 102 7.53 14.02 -0.40
N ALA A 103 6.71 13.80 -1.40
CA ALA A 103 6.68 14.66 -2.56
C ALA A 103 6.08 16.03 -2.23
N ASP A 104 6.78 17.08 -2.56
CA ASP A 104 6.21 18.41 -2.69
C ASP A 104 5.16 18.42 -3.80
N VAL A 105 3.96 18.88 -3.48
CA VAL A 105 2.79 18.84 -4.39
C VAL A 105 3.06 19.57 -5.72
N ASN A 106 3.82 20.65 -5.68
CA ASN A 106 4.06 21.49 -6.85
C ASN A 106 5.18 20.93 -7.73
N SER A 107 6.36 20.74 -7.15
CA SER A 107 7.55 20.31 -7.89
C SER A 107 7.66 18.79 -8.05
N LYS A 108 6.89 18.01 -7.27
CA LYS A 108 6.98 16.54 -7.16
C LYS A 108 8.37 16.04 -6.71
N LYS A 109 9.25 16.91 -6.24
CA LYS A 109 10.53 16.53 -5.65
C LYS A 109 10.32 16.01 -4.24
N LEU A 110 11.10 15.01 -3.85
CA LEU A 110 11.10 14.53 -2.48
C LEU A 110 11.75 15.55 -1.55
N VAL A 111 11.10 15.78 -0.43
CA VAL A 111 11.57 16.63 0.67
C VAL A 111 11.40 15.87 1.98
N ASP A 112 12.17 16.23 2.97
CA ASP A 112 12.06 15.66 4.30
C ASP A 112 10.66 15.91 4.88
N ALA A 113 9.98 14.85 5.33
CA ALA A 113 8.60 14.93 5.80
C ALA A 113 8.42 15.84 7.01
N GLU A 114 9.42 15.88 7.90
CA GLU A 114 9.38 16.73 9.11
C GLU A 114 9.63 18.20 8.81
N LYS A 115 10.36 18.50 7.72
CA LYS A 115 10.64 19.86 7.27
C LYS A 115 9.57 20.41 6.33
N ALA A 116 8.75 19.54 5.75
CA ALA A 116 7.65 19.94 4.89
C ALA A 116 6.57 20.69 5.69
N THR A 117 5.94 21.68 5.06
CA THR A 117 4.70 22.27 5.55
C THR A 117 3.54 21.45 5.02
N TRP A 118 2.67 20.97 5.88
CA TRP A 118 1.52 20.15 5.50
C TRP A 118 0.23 20.97 5.46
N VAL A 119 -0.71 20.50 4.63
CA VAL A 119 -2.10 20.98 4.64
C VAL A 119 -3.02 19.77 4.80
N ILE A 120 -3.93 19.83 5.76
CA ILE A 120 -4.93 18.80 6.03
C ILE A 120 -6.30 19.31 5.58
N GLY A 121 -7.02 18.51 4.80
CA GLY A 121 -8.36 18.83 4.30
C GLY A 121 -8.34 19.67 3.03
N GLY A 122 -9.39 20.45 2.84
CA GLY A 122 -9.62 21.24 1.64
C GLY A 122 -10.48 20.52 0.60
N SER A 123 -10.80 21.23 -0.48
CA SER A 123 -11.71 20.75 -1.55
C SER A 123 -11.05 19.79 -2.53
N ARG A 124 -9.72 19.80 -2.63
CA ARG A 124 -8.97 18.89 -3.50
C ARG A 124 -8.90 17.51 -2.86
N LYS A 125 -9.32 16.49 -3.61
CA LYS A 125 -9.32 15.09 -3.14
C LYS A 125 -7.88 14.59 -2.96
N GLY A 126 -7.60 13.99 -1.80
CA GLY A 126 -6.33 13.33 -1.49
C GLY A 126 -6.21 11.95 -2.14
N VAL A 127 -5.03 11.34 -1.99
CA VAL A 127 -4.72 10.01 -2.51
C VAL A 127 -4.85 9.00 -1.38
N MET A 128 -5.70 7.98 -1.54
CA MET A 128 -5.97 6.91 -0.56
C MET A 128 -6.38 7.41 0.84
N THR A 129 -7.16 8.48 0.91
CA THR A 129 -7.52 9.11 2.18
C THR A 129 -8.89 9.78 2.09
N ARG A 130 -9.65 9.78 3.18
CA ARG A 130 -10.92 10.52 3.28
C ARG A 130 -10.67 12.00 3.53
N VAL A 131 -9.66 12.33 4.30
CA VAL A 131 -9.24 13.70 4.56
C VAL A 131 -7.90 13.93 3.88
N ALA A 132 -7.84 14.78 2.87
CA ALA A 132 -6.63 15.05 2.09
C ALA A 132 -5.46 15.52 2.96
N LYS A 133 -4.24 15.10 2.62
CA LYS A 133 -2.99 15.56 3.23
C LYS A 133 -2.01 15.89 2.09
N TRP A 134 -1.51 17.12 2.10
CA TRP A 134 -0.64 17.66 1.06
C TRP A 134 0.64 18.19 1.67
N ALA A 135 1.78 17.83 1.12
CA ALA A 135 3.09 18.30 1.59
C ALA A 135 3.67 19.35 0.66
N PHE A 136 4.26 20.39 1.21
CA PHE A 136 4.88 21.49 0.49
C PHE A 136 6.29 21.74 1.01
N ALA A 137 7.22 21.95 0.09
CA ALA A 137 8.58 22.33 0.41
C ALA A 137 8.66 23.75 1.01
N LYS A 138 7.72 24.62 0.62
CA LYS A 138 7.67 26.02 1.03
C LYS A 138 6.37 26.33 1.75
N LYS A 139 6.45 27.05 2.87
CA LYS A 139 5.29 27.47 3.66
C LYS A 139 4.36 28.39 2.86
N ASP A 140 4.91 29.25 2.01
CA ASP A 140 4.12 30.17 1.19
C ASP A 140 3.28 29.43 0.16
N ASP A 141 3.80 28.36 -0.43
CA ASP A 141 3.05 27.49 -1.35
C ASP A 141 1.90 26.77 -0.63
N ALA A 142 2.13 26.33 0.60
CA ALA A 142 1.09 25.74 1.44
C ALA A 142 0.00 26.77 1.79
N ALA A 143 0.38 27.98 2.12
CA ALA A 143 -0.56 29.06 2.41
C ALA A 143 -1.39 29.45 1.17
N ALA A 144 -0.75 29.57 0.02
CA ALA A 144 -1.44 29.79 -1.26
C ALA A 144 -2.42 28.67 -1.60
N PHE A 145 -2.03 27.42 -1.33
CA PHE A 145 -2.92 26.27 -1.50
C PHE A 145 -4.15 26.34 -0.60
N VAL A 146 -3.97 26.70 0.68
CA VAL A 146 -5.08 26.87 1.64
C VAL A 146 -6.03 27.98 1.18
N LEU A 147 -5.52 29.11 0.71
CA LEU A 147 -6.35 30.20 0.17
C LEU A 147 -7.23 29.73 -1.00
N LYS A 148 -6.69 28.87 -1.87
CA LYS A 148 -7.40 28.39 -3.06
C LYS A 148 -8.34 27.22 -2.79
N ASN A 149 -7.95 26.28 -1.93
CA ASN A 149 -8.62 24.99 -1.77
C ASN A 149 -9.21 24.78 -0.38
N GLY A 150 -8.97 25.69 0.55
CA GLY A 150 -9.27 25.46 1.96
C GLY A 150 -8.30 24.47 2.61
N GLY A 151 -8.65 23.99 3.78
CA GLY A 151 -7.81 23.13 4.62
C GLY A 151 -7.07 23.94 5.69
N THR A 152 -6.24 23.26 6.45
CA THR A 152 -5.51 23.84 7.59
C THR A 152 -4.03 23.50 7.48
N LEU A 153 -3.18 24.48 7.73
CA LEU A 153 -1.74 24.27 7.84
C LEU A 153 -1.45 23.32 9.00
N ALA A 154 -0.52 22.41 8.81
CA ALA A 154 -0.19 21.38 9.77
C ALA A 154 1.30 21.02 9.73
N THR A 155 1.73 20.29 10.74
CA THR A 155 3.02 19.62 10.82
C THR A 155 2.93 18.20 10.28
N TYR A 156 4.07 17.56 10.04
CA TYR A 156 4.13 16.13 9.70
C TYR A 156 3.44 15.24 10.75
N LYS A 157 3.68 15.51 12.03
CA LYS A 157 3.08 14.75 13.14
C LYS A 157 1.55 14.80 13.10
N GLU A 158 0.97 15.97 12.83
CA GLU A 158 -0.48 16.14 12.72
C GLU A 158 -1.03 15.47 11.46
N ALA A 159 -0.32 15.56 10.34
CA ALA A 159 -0.69 14.89 9.11
C ALA A 159 -0.66 13.36 9.26
N LEU A 160 0.35 12.82 9.93
CA LEU A 160 0.46 11.39 10.23
C LEU A 160 -0.67 10.93 11.15
N ALA A 161 -0.91 11.64 12.26
CA ALA A 161 -2.00 11.35 13.18
C ALA A 161 -3.39 11.45 12.52
N SER A 162 -3.56 12.35 11.55
CA SER A 162 -4.78 12.41 10.74
C SER A 162 -4.90 11.21 9.80
N ALA A 163 -3.78 10.73 9.23
CA ALA A 163 -3.77 9.57 8.34
C ALA A 163 -4.03 8.24 9.08
N GLU A 164 -3.71 8.18 10.37
CA GLU A 164 -4.00 7.00 11.22
C GLU A 164 -5.50 6.77 11.46
N LYS A 165 -6.32 7.80 11.24
CA LYS A 165 -7.78 7.79 11.43
C LYS A 165 -8.56 7.51 10.14
N ASP A 166 -7.88 7.34 9.02
CA ASP A 166 -8.51 7.06 7.71
C ASP A 166 -9.02 5.56 7.59
#